data_6f248e908ec0e0572344627b474a4dcc
#
_entry.id   6f248e908ec0e0572344627b474a4dcc
#
_cell.length_a   1.000
_cell.length_b   1.000
_cell.length_c   1.000
_cell.angle_alpha   90.00
_cell.angle_beta   90.00
_cell.angle_gamma   90.00
#
_symmetry.space_group_name_H-M   'P 1'
#
loop_
_entity.id
_entity.type
_entity.pdbx_description
1 polymer ?
#
loop_
_entity_poly.entity_id
_entity_poly.type
_entity_poly.pdbx_seq_one_letter_code
_entity_poly.pdbx_strand_id
1 'polypeptide(L)'
;MWLEQKINYQLNKFPIIKVYIKRIYQLAMYAISPKIKSEGNIVRISPNESREYFFGYYDKSPWDASMRYMICMRAKDTWSNPDPKEEADILLIDTDTNVKASDGFMFVSGVKVKKIATTRTWNVQQGCMAQWLGPDFSSRIVYNDMRDGRYCSVIYELATGKEHILPMPVYTVSQNAKIALSLDFSRLHNLRLGYGYAKLPEITQGIPLPNTAAIWKMDIETGIVT
;
A
#
# COMPACT_ATOMS: atom_id res chain seq x y z
N MET A 1 -24.46 20.05 12.91
CA MET A 1 -24.66 19.02 11.85
C MET A 1 -25.41 19.55 10.62
N TRP A 2 -26.58 20.14 10.73
CA TRP A 2 -27.35 20.63 9.57
C TRP A 2 -26.70 21.80 8.79
N LEU A 3 -26.03 22.75 9.46
CA LEU A 3 -25.35 23.88 8.82
C LEU A 3 -24.13 23.43 8.01
N GLU A 4 -23.32 22.52 8.54
CA GLU A 4 -22.15 21.97 7.85
C GLU A 4 -22.54 21.19 6.58
N GLN A 5 -23.61 20.43 6.64
CA GLN A 5 -24.13 19.70 5.48
C GLN A 5 -24.57 20.66 4.37
N LYS A 6 -25.23 21.75 4.74
CA LYS A 6 -25.70 22.78 3.79
C LYS A 6 -24.55 23.54 3.14
N ILE A 7 -23.54 23.91 3.93
CA ILE A 7 -22.32 24.55 3.44
C ILE A 7 -21.57 23.59 2.50
N ASN A 8 -21.40 22.33 2.90
CA ASN A 8 -20.70 21.34 2.09
C ASN A 8 -21.42 21.06 0.76
N TYR A 9 -22.76 21.02 0.76
CA TYR A 9 -23.56 20.87 -0.44
C TYR A 9 -23.37 22.03 -1.42
N GLN A 10 -23.35 23.28 -0.94
CA GLN A 10 -23.11 24.45 -1.78
C GLN A 10 -21.67 24.48 -2.33
N LEU A 11 -20.70 24.14 -1.49
CA LEU A 11 -19.29 24.08 -1.89
C LEU A 11 -19.01 22.97 -2.92
N ASN A 12 -19.81 21.91 -2.97
CA ASN A 12 -19.68 20.87 -3.99
C ASN A 12 -19.91 21.38 -5.42
N LYS A 13 -20.62 22.49 -5.59
CA LYS A 13 -20.82 23.14 -6.89
C LYS A 13 -19.55 23.83 -7.40
N PHE A 14 -18.59 24.09 -6.51
CA PHE A 14 -17.34 24.79 -6.81
C PHE A 14 -16.14 23.99 -6.26
N PRO A 15 -15.76 22.87 -6.89
CA PRO A 15 -14.78 21.94 -6.33
C PRO A 15 -13.41 22.57 -6.04
N ILE A 16 -12.94 23.45 -6.91
CA ILE A 16 -11.67 24.16 -6.72
C ILE A 16 -11.72 25.06 -5.49
N ILE A 17 -12.78 25.87 -5.35
CA ILE A 17 -12.97 26.75 -4.19
C ILE A 17 -13.06 25.93 -2.90
N LYS A 18 -13.78 24.81 -2.94
CA LYS A 18 -13.90 23.89 -1.79
C LYS A 18 -12.55 23.40 -1.32
N VAL A 19 -11.64 23.02 -2.23
CA VAL A 19 -10.28 22.55 -1.89
C VAL A 19 -9.51 23.66 -1.17
N TYR A 20 -9.53 24.90 -1.68
CA TYR A 20 -8.82 26.01 -1.05
C TYR A 20 -9.39 26.35 0.33
N ILE A 21 -10.71 26.45 0.48
CA ILE A 21 -11.36 26.71 1.76
C ILE A 21 -10.98 25.60 2.78
N LYS A 22 -11.07 24.35 2.36
CA LYS A 22 -10.68 23.21 3.21
C LYS A 22 -9.22 23.32 3.64
N ARG A 23 -8.33 23.69 2.73
CA ARG A 23 -6.90 23.83 3.02
C ARG A 23 -6.62 24.96 4.01
N ILE A 24 -7.23 26.14 3.79
CA ILE A 24 -7.12 27.28 4.71
C ILE A 24 -7.63 26.90 6.10
N TYR A 25 -8.79 26.25 6.18
CA TYR A 25 -9.34 25.75 7.44
C TYR A 25 -8.38 24.78 8.14
N GLN A 26 -7.84 23.80 7.40
CA GLN A 26 -6.88 22.84 7.96
C GLN A 26 -5.63 23.54 8.51
N LEU A 27 -5.07 24.50 7.78
CA LEU A 27 -3.89 25.26 8.22
C LEU A 27 -4.19 26.12 9.46
N ALA A 28 -5.34 26.78 9.50
CA ALA A 28 -5.79 27.55 10.65
C ALA A 28 -5.96 26.66 11.89
N MET A 29 -6.66 25.54 11.73
CA MET A 29 -6.85 24.57 12.81
C MET A 29 -5.53 23.97 13.29
N TYR A 30 -4.62 23.66 12.38
CA TYR A 30 -3.28 23.20 12.75
C TYR A 30 -2.50 24.21 13.56
N ALA A 31 -2.60 25.50 13.19
CA ALA A 31 -1.88 26.59 13.88
C ALA A 31 -2.41 26.83 15.30
N ILE A 32 -3.73 26.73 15.51
CA ILE A 32 -4.38 26.98 16.81
C ILE A 32 -4.54 25.72 17.67
N SER A 33 -4.40 24.53 17.08
CA SER A 33 -4.53 23.28 17.83
C SER A 33 -3.35 23.09 18.77
N PRO A 34 -3.59 22.67 20.02
CA PRO A 34 -2.52 22.33 20.93
C PRO A 34 -1.70 21.20 20.36
N LYS A 35 -0.38 21.31 20.42
CA LYS A 35 0.51 20.22 20.04
C LYS A 35 0.33 19.07 21.03
N ILE A 36 -0.28 17.99 20.56
CA ILE A 36 -0.44 16.77 21.37
C ILE A 36 0.95 16.17 21.56
N LYS A 37 1.36 16.00 22.82
CA LYS A 37 2.54 15.21 23.15
C LYS A 37 2.13 13.74 23.16
N SER A 38 2.91 12.91 22.47
CA SER A 38 2.73 11.47 22.57
C SER A 38 3.05 11.00 24.00
N GLU A 39 2.14 10.26 24.60
CA GLU A 39 2.36 9.59 25.88
C GLU A 39 2.74 8.13 25.64
N GLY A 40 3.67 7.61 26.43
CA GLY A 40 4.14 6.23 26.35
C GLY A 40 5.43 6.06 25.54
N ASN A 41 5.87 4.81 25.42
CA ASN A 41 7.08 4.43 24.69
C ASN A 41 6.84 4.30 23.19
N ILE A 42 6.65 5.43 22.51
CA ILE A 42 6.50 5.46 21.07
C ILE A 42 7.88 5.62 20.43
N VAL A 43 8.29 4.61 19.67
CA VAL A 43 9.56 4.61 18.96
C VAL A 43 9.30 4.79 17.47
N ARG A 44 9.95 5.77 16.87
CA ARG A 44 9.94 5.95 15.43
C ARG A 44 10.84 4.90 14.79
N ILE A 45 10.27 4.05 13.95
CA ILE A 45 10.98 2.98 13.22
C ILE A 45 11.27 3.34 11.75
N SER A 46 10.69 4.43 11.24
CA SER A 46 11.00 4.91 9.89
C SER A 46 12.22 5.81 9.90
N PRO A 47 13.09 5.76 8.88
CA PRO A 47 14.18 6.70 8.71
C PRO A 47 13.72 8.16 8.71
N ASN A 48 14.61 9.07 9.14
CA ASN A 48 14.34 10.51 9.13
C ASN A 48 14.83 11.13 7.83
N GLU A 49 14.04 11.03 6.79
CA GLU A 49 14.32 11.61 5.47
C GLU A 49 13.08 12.32 4.88
N SER A 50 13.22 12.92 3.71
CA SER A 50 12.15 13.65 3.03
C SER A 50 11.12 12.76 2.32
N ARG A 51 11.17 11.46 2.55
CA ARG A 51 10.24 10.46 2.01
C ARG A 51 9.22 10.06 3.04
N GLU A 52 8.07 9.58 2.58
CA GLU A 52 7.00 9.11 3.44
C GLU A 52 6.93 7.60 3.48
N TYR A 53 6.71 7.08 4.68
CA TYR A 53 6.69 5.65 4.98
C TYR A 53 5.30 5.26 5.43
N PHE A 54 4.78 4.18 4.86
CA PHE A 54 3.46 3.66 5.20
C PHE A 54 3.39 2.16 4.94
N PHE A 55 2.42 1.47 5.51
CA PHE A 55 2.27 0.04 5.26
C PHE A 55 1.18 -0.24 4.21
N GLY A 56 0.04 0.28 4.35
CA GLY A 56 -1.12 0.01 3.50
C GLY A 56 -2.36 -0.25 4.35
N TYR A 57 -3.11 -1.30 4.04
CA TYR A 57 -4.41 -1.51 4.66
C TYR A 57 -4.33 -2.28 5.99
N TYR A 58 -5.22 -1.95 6.91
CA TYR A 58 -5.22 -2.44 8.30
C TYR A 58 -5.54 -3.94 8.46
N ASP A 59 -6.02 -4.60 7.41
CA ASP A 59 -6.39 -6.03 7.44
C ASP A 59 -5.19 -6.98 7.32
N LYS A 60 -4.00 -6.44 7.15
CA LYS A 60 -2.76 -7.20 6.99
C LYS A 60 -1.74 -6.81 8.06
N SER A 61 -0.96 -7.79 8.53
CA SER A 61 0.15 -7.50 9.43
C SER A 61 1.37 -7.04 8.63
N PRO A 62 2.00 -5.92 9.01
CA PRO A 62 3.31 -5.55 8.49
C PRO A 62 4.43 -6.45 9.03
N TRP A 63 4.22 -7.11 10.17
CA TRP A 63 5.21 -7.88 10.91
C TRP A 63 5.33 -9.31 10.41
N ASP A 64 6.55 -9.80 10.38
CA ASP A 64 6.84 -11.21 10.21
C ASP A 64 6.43 -12.02 11.46
N ALA A 65 6.49 -13.35 11.36
CA ALA A 65 6.14 -14.23 12.48
C ALA A 65 7.03 -14.04 13.72
N SER A 66 8.25 -13.57 13.55
CA SER A 66 9.16 -13.29 14.67
C SER A 66 8.92 -11.95 15.37
N MET A 67 8.08 -11.09 14.81
CA MET A 67 7.86 -9.70 15.24
C MET A 67 9.12 -8.83 15.22
N ARG A 68 10.13 -9.24 14.46
CA ARG A 68 11.39 -8.51 14.29
C ARG A 68 11.42 -7.72 13.00
N TYR A 69 11.00 -8.35 11.91
CA TYR A 69 11.01 -7.72 10.60
C TYR A 69 9.65 -7.14 10.24
N MET A 70 9.68 -5.94 9.68
CA MET A 70 8.49 -5.27 9.22
C MET A 70 8.64 -4.89 7.75
N ILE A 71 7.65 -5.21 6.93
CA ILE A 71 7.56 -4.65 5.58
C ILE A 71 6.85 -3.30 5.62
N CYS A 72 7.33 -2.35 4.84
CA CYS A 72 6.65 -1.09 4.62
C CYS A 72 6.91 -0.56 3.21
N MET A 73 6.15 0.41 2.80
CA MET A 73 6.33 1.13 1.55
C MET A 73 6.96 2.49 1.82
N ARG A 74 7.70 2.98 0.83
CA ARG A 74 8.27 4.32 0.82
C ARG A 74 7.92 5.01 -0.49
N ALA A 75 7.29 6.15 -0.41
CA ALA A 75 6.92 6.97 -1.55
C ALA A 75 7.45 8.41 -1.41
N LYS A 76 7.30 9.19 -2.46
CA LYS A 76 7.62 10.61 -2.44
C LYS A 76 6.71 11.36 -1.48
N ASP A 77 5.41 11.12 -1.58
CA ASP A 77 4.39 11.64 -0.69
C ASP A 77 3.17 10.70 -0.67
N THR A 78 2.33 10.83 0.38
CA THR A 78 1.08 10.09 0.53
C THR A 78 -0.15 11.01 0.57
N TRP A 79 0.01 12.29 0.23
CA TRP A 79 -1.04 13.30 0.30
C TRP A 79 -1.97 13.29 -0.90
N SER A 80 -1.49 12.82 -2.02
CA SER A 80 -2.23 12.71 -3.28
C SER A 80 -2.20 11.28 -3.79
N ASN A 81 -3.12 10.94 -4.67
CA ASN A 81 -3.01 9.70 -5.40
C ASN A 81 -1.75 9.75 -6.27
N PRO A 82 -0.98 8.67 -6.32
CA PRO A 82 0.22 8.65 -7.13
C PRO A 82 -0.11 8.84 -8.62
N ASP A 83 0.75 9.54 -9.31
CA ASP A 83 0.77 9.55 -10.77
C ASP A 83 0.93 8.10 -11.27
N PRO A 84 0.27 7.69 -12.35
CA PRO A 84 0.44 6.38 -12.97
C PRO A 84 1.88 5.98 -13.27
N LYS A 85 2.81 6.92 -13.38
CA LYS A 85 4.25 6.67 -13.60
C LYS A 85 5.05 6.60 -12.30
N GLU A 86 4.50 7.03 -11.18
CA GLU A 86 5.22 7.07 -9.92
C GLU A 86 5.41 5.66 -9.36
N GLU A 87 6.61 5.41 -8.85
CA GLU A 87 7.00 4.16 -8.22
C GLU A 87 7.04 4.33 -6.70
N ALA A 88 6.81 3.24 -5.98
CA ALA A 88 7.06 3.16 -4.56
C ALA A 88 8.03 2.01 -4.25
N ASP A 89 8.90 2.24 -3.28
CA ASP A 89 9.82 1.20 -2.80
C ASP A 89 9.11 0.31 -1.79
N ILE A 90 9.43 -0.97 -1.80
CA ILE A 90 9.07 -1.93 -0.77
C ILE A 90 10.33 -2.18 0.06
N LEU A 91 10.20 -1.95 1.35
CA LEU A 91 11.30 -1.99 2.30
C LEU A 91 11.08 -3.07 3.35
N LEU A 92 12.17 -3.69 3.77
CA LEU A 92 12.26 -4.51 4.95
C LEU A 92 12.97 -3.71 6.05
N ILE A 93 12.30 -3.55 7.18
CA ILE A 93 12.84 -2.88 8.37
C ILE A 93 13.17 -3.96 9.39
N ASP A 94 14.41 -3.98 9.87
CA ASP A 94 14.82 -4.80 11.02
C ASP A 94 14.76 -3.91 12.27
N THR A 95 13.88 -4.25 13.19
CA THR A 95 13.65 -3.49 14.41
C THR A 95 14.62 -3.86 15.54
N ASP A 96 15.48 -4.85 15.34
CA ASP A 96 16.56 -5.15 16.29
C ASP A 96 17.68 -4.13 16.12
N THR A 97 17.73 -3.16 17.03
CA THR A 97 18.74 -2.08 17.04
C THR A 97 20.11 -2.52 17.56
N ASN A 98 20.22 -3.72 18.16
CA ASN A 98 21.46 -4.19 18.77
C ASN A 98 22.40 -4.89 17.79
N VAL A 99 21.93 -5.25 16.61
CA VAL A 99 22.72 -5.95 15.58
C VAL A 99 23.31 -4.94 14.60
N LYS A 100 24.60 -5.07 14.29
CA LYS A 100 25.27 -4.24 13.28
C LYS A 100 24.62 -4.45 11.90
N ALA A 101 24.62 -3.40 11.08
CA ALA A 101 24.15 -3.51 9.72
C ALA A 101 24.99 -4.54 8.94
N SER A 102 24.35 -5.62 8.51
CA SER A 102 24.91 -6.66 7.64
C SER A 102 23.84 -7.06 6.62
N ASP A 103 24.23 -7.83 5.64
CA ASP A 103 23.29 -8.44 4.68
C ASP A 103 22.43 -7.44 3.88
N GLY A 104 23.01 -6.30 3.52
CA GLY A 104 22.35 -5.30 2.67
C GLY A 104 21.41 -4.34 3.40
N PHE A 105 21.36 -4.39 4.74
CA PHE A 105 20.69 -3.36 5.52
C PHE A 105 21.55 -2.11 5.67
N MET A 106 20.91 -0.96 5.56
CA MET A 106 21.51 0.35 5.84
C MET A 106 20.99 0.90 7.14
N PHE A 107 21.88 1.48 7.94
CA PHE A 107 21.47 2.29 9.09
C PHE A 107 21.01 3.67 8.61
N VAL A 108 19.76 3.98 8.89
CA VAL A 108 19.23 5.32 8.65
C VAL A 108 18.58 5.80 9.93
N SER A 109 19.20 6.78 10.59
CA SER A 109 18.70 7.34 11.86
C SER A 109 18.43 6.30 12.96
N GLY A 110 19.31 5.31 13.10
CA GLY A 110 19.19 4.26 14.12
C GLY A 110 18.28 3.08 13.76
N VAL A 111 17.73 3.07 12.55
CA VAL A 111 16.90 1.97 12.03
C VAL A 111 17.61 1.27 10.89
N LYS A 112 17.57 -0.05 10.86
CA LYS A 112 18.11 -0.85 9.75
C LYS A 112 17.05 -1.05 8.70
N VAL A 113 17.31 -0.63 7.48
CA VAL A 113 16.38 -0.67 6.35
C VAL A 113 17.04 -1.28 5.15
N LYS A 114 16.34 -2.19 4.50
CA LYS A 114 16.74 -2.80 3.22
C LYS A 114 15.64 -2.60 2.19
N LYS A 115 15.97 -2.01 1.04
CA LYS A 115 15.06 -2.02 -0.11
C LYS A 115 15.08 -3.39 -0.72
N ILE A 116 13.91 -4.01 -0.83
CA ILE A 116 13.74 -5.37 -1.38
C ILE A 116 13.15 -5.34 -2.79
N ALA A 117 12.28 -4.41 -3.09
CA ALA A 117 11.66 -4.29 -4.39
C ALA A 117 11.19 -2.86 -4.67
N THR A 118 10.72 -2.64 -5.89
CA THR A 118 9.99 -1.44 -6.31
C THR A 118 8.72 -1.89 -7.00
N THR A 119 7.62 -1.18 -6.75
CA THR A 119 6.35 -1.42 -7.43
C THR A 119 5.87 -0.17 -8.16
N ARG A 120 5.22 -0.39 -9.31
CA ARG A 120 4.50 0.64 -10.08
C ARG A 120 3.01 0.64 -9.78
N THR A 121 2.54 -0.28 -8.95
CA THR A 121 1.13 -0.56 -8.72
C THR A 121 0.82 -0.41 -7.25
N TRP A 122 0.38 0.79 -6.86
CA TRP A 122 0.08 1.11 -5.48
C TRP A 122 -0.90 2.29 -5.36
N ASN A 123 -1.46 2.45 -4.20
CA ASN A 123 -2.23 3.60 -3.77
C ASN A 123 -1.97 3.91 -2.29
N VAL A 124 -2.40 5.08 -1.83
CA VAL A 124 -2.10 5.54 -0.46
C VAL A 124 -2.90 4.80 0.63
N GLN A 125 -4.02 4.16 0.28
CA GLN A 125 -4.89 3.48 1.24
C GLN A 125 -4.50 2.01 1.46
N GLN A 126 -4.20 1.31 0.37
CA GLN A 126 -3.97 -0.14 0.38
C GLN A 126 -2.51 -0.52 0.09
N GLY A 127 -1.68 0.47 -0.27
CA GLY A 127 -0.35 0.19 -0.77
C GLY A 127 -0.39 -0.64 -2.05
N CYS A 128 0.57 -1.52 -2.21
CA CYS A 128 0.64 -2.54 -3.28
C CYS A 128 0.14 -3.91 -2.82
N MET A 129 -0.70 -3.97 -1.80
CA MET A 129 -1.18 -5.20 -1.16
C MET A 129 -0.05 -6.10 -0.63
N ALA A 130 1.09 -5.50 -0.27
CA ALA A 130 2.22 -6.23 0.28
C ALA A 130 1.84 -6.95 1.56
N GLN A 131 2.20 -8.22 1.67
CA GLN A 131 1.90 -9.05 2.83
C GLN A 131 2.91 -10.20 2.95
N TRP A 132 3.14 -10.64 4.18
CA TRP A 132 3.89 -11.85 4.46
C TRP A 132 3.14 -13.08 3.95
N LEU A 133 3.86 -13.99 3.32
CA LEU A 133 3.27 -15.17 2.74
C LEU A 133 3.46 -16.38 3.69
N GLY A 134 2.35 -17.06 4.00
CA GLY A 134 2.39 -18.26 4.81
C GLY A 134 3.06 -19.48 4.14
N PRO A 135 3.16 -20.59 4.85
CA PRO A 135 2.67 -20.80 6.22
C PRO A 135 3.60 -20.24 7.30
N ASP A 136 4.86 -19.90 6.98
CA ASP A 136 5.86 -19.44 7.94
C ASP A 136 5.80 -17.93 8.24
N PHE A 137 5.20 -17.14 7.37
CA PHE A 137 5.09 -15.67 7.47
C PHE A 137 6.42 -14.95 7.78
N SER A 138 7.53 -15.46 7.24
CA SER A 138 8.87 -14.92 7.49
C SER A 138 9.82 -14.99 6.32
N SER A 139 9.70 -15.99 5.45
CA SER A 139 10.65 -16.23 4.35
C SER A 139 10.27 -15.53 3.05
N ARG A 140 8.98 -15.30 2.82
CA ARG A 140 8.47 -14.77 1.56
C ARG A 140 7.43 -13.69 1.80
N ILE A 141 7.41 -12.73 0.87
CA ILE A 141 6.34 -11.73 0.77
C ILE A 141 5.67 -11.85 -0.60
N VAL A 142 4.44 -11.40 -0.70
CA VAL A 142 3.75 -11.16 -1.97
C VAL A 142 3.33 -9.72 -2.04
N TYR A 143 3.45 -9.11 -3.22
CA TYR A 143 3.03 -7.74 -3.49
C TYR A 143 2.53 -7.61 -4.93
N ASN A 144 1.72 -6.60 -5.21
CA ASN A 144 1.27 -6.32 -6.56
C ASN A 144 2.26 -5.41 -7.29
N ASP A 145 2.40 -5.65 -8.60
CA ASP A 145 3.17 -4.83 -9.51
C ASP A 145 2.51 -4.81 -10.90
N MET A 146 3.11 -4.09 -11.82
CA MET A 146 2.76 -4.10 -13.23
C MET A 146 3.95 -4.59 -14.06
N ARG A 147 3.77 -5.71 -14.73
CA ARG A 147 4.75 -6.30 -15.65
C ARG A 147 4.09 -6.55 -17.00
N ASP A 148 4.81 -6.31 -18.08
CA ASP A 148 4.34 -6.55 -19.45
C ASP A 148 2.95 -5.95 -19.76
N GLY A 149 2.69 -4.75 -19.23
CA GLY A 149 1.43 -4.04 -19.46
C GLY A 149 0.22 -4.60 -18.69
N ARG A 150 0.41 -5.45 -17.69
CA ARG A 150 -0.66 -6.06 -16.89
C ARG A 150 -0.37 -5.94 -15.41
N TYR A 151 -1.43 -5.81 -14.61
CA TYR A 151 -1.32 -6.01 -13.17
C TYR A 151 -1.03 -7.48 -12.89
N CYS A 152 -0.07 -7.72 -12.03
CA CYS A 152 0.36 -9.03 -11.60
C CYS A 152 0.65 -8.99 -10.09
N SER A 153 0.98 -10.12 -9.52
CA SER A 153 1.61 -10.18 -8.21
C SER A 153 2.98 -10.84 -8.31
N VAL A 154 3.84 -10.49 -7.38
CA VAL A 154 5.20 -11.00 -7.30
C VAL A 154 5.40 -11.62 -5.93
N ILE A 155 5.82 -12.87 -5.89
CA ILE A 155 6.32 -13.51 -4.68
C ILE A 155 7.83 -13.28 -4.65
N TYR A 156 8.30 -12.66 -3.57
CA TYR A 156 9.71 -12.38 -3.35
C TYR A 156 10.24 -13.23 -2.20
N GLU A 157 11.30 -13.99 -2.45
CA GLU A 157 11.98 -14.79 -1.45
C GLU A 157 13.12 -14.00 -0.81
N LEU A 158 13.05 -13.74 0.48
CA LEU A 158 13.98 -12.86 1.17
C LEU A 158 15.42 -13.36 1.19
N ALA A 159 15.62 -14.69 1.31
CA ALA A 159 16.94 -15.28 1.41
C ALA A 159 17.73 -15.24 0.09
N THR A 160 17.05 -15.39 -1.04
CA THR A 160 17.69 -15.51 -2.36
C THR A 160 17.50 -14.28 -3.23
N GLY A 161 16.51 -13.44 -2.93
CA GLY A 161 16.08 -12.34 -3.79
C GLY A 161 15.36 -12.81 -5.05
N LYS A 162 14.98 -14.07 -5.15
CA LYS A 162 14.25 -14.58 -6.32
C LYS A 162 12.82 -14.09 -6.34
N GLU A 163 12.37 -13.75 -7.53
CA GLU A 163 10.98 -13.37 -7.82
C GLU A 163 10.26 -14.48 -8.58
N HIS A 164 9.01 -14.75 -8.18
CA HIS A 164 8.07 -15.55 -8.94
C HIS A 164 6.85 -14.69 -9.26
N ILE A 165 6.56 -14.52 -10.56
CA ILE A 165 5.49 -13.66 -11.04
C ILE A 165 4.23 -14.50 -11.24
N LEU A 166 3.13 -14.06 -10.63
CA LEU A 166 1.81 -14.63 -10.79
C LEU A 166 0.96 -13.78 -11.75
N PRO A 167 0.06 -14.38 -12.54
CA PRO A 167 -0.62 -13.70 -13.65
C PRO A 167 -1.66 -12.65 -13.23
N MET A 168 -2.08 -12.64 -11.97
CA MET A 168 -3.09 -11.72 -11.44
C MET A 168 -2.57 -10.96 -10.22
N PRO A 169 -3.03 -9.72 -9.99
CA PRO A 169 -2.79 -9.04 -8.73
C PRO A 169 -3.54 -9.75 -7.61
N VAL A 170 -3.01 -9.73 -6.39
CA VAL A 170 -3.66 -10.32 -5.22
C VAL A 170 -4.36 -9.26 -4.39
N TYR A 171 -5.53 -9.60 -3.84
CA TYR A 171 -6.17 -8.83 -2.79
C TYR A 171 -5.89 -9.46 -1.42
N THR A 172 -6.05 -10.77 -1.32
CA THR A 172 -5.75 -11.53 -0.12
C THR A 172 -5.25 -12.92 -0.46
N VAL A 173 -4.53 -13.51 0.48
CA VAL A 173 -3.95 -14.84 0.35
C VAL A 173 -4.37 -15.70 1.53
N SER A 174 -4.64 -16.99 1.28
CA SER A 174 -4.90 -17.96 2.34
C SER A 174 -3.68 -18.13 3.25
N GLN A 175 -3.89 -18.41 4.53
CA GLN A 175 -2.81 -18.54 5.52
C GLN A 175 -1.77 -19.62 5.16
N ASN A 176 -2.20 -20.67 4.46
CA ASN A 176 -1.32 -21.72 3.98
C ASN A 176 -0.64 -21.39 2.64
N ALA A 177 -0.82 -20.18 2.12
CA ALA A 177 -0.28 -19.70 0.86
C ALA A 177 -0.61 -20.57 -0.36
N LYS A 178 -1.75 -21.24 -0.39
CA LYS A 178 -2.17 -22.04 -1.55
C LYS A 178 -3.09 -21.30 -2.49
N ILE A 179 -3.91 -20.40 -1.98
CA ILE A 179 -4.95 -19.73 -2.74
C ILE A 179 -4.84 -18.22 -2.53
N ALA A 180 -4.93 -17.47 -3.60
CA ALA A 180 -5.14 -16.04 -3.59
C ALA A 180 -6.52 -15.69 -4.16
N LEU A 181 -7.09 -14.60 -3.68
CA LEU A 181 -8.23 -13.95 -4.31
C LEU A 181 -7.78 -12.66 -4.96
N SER A 182 -8.25 -12.43 -6.16
CA SER A 182 -8.03 -11.24 -6.96
C SER A 182 -9.35 -10.55 -7.28
N LEU A 183 -9.28 -9.27 -7.63
CA LEU A 183 -10.41 -8.48 -8.11
C LEU A 183 -9.95 -7.51 -9.19
N ASP A 184 -10.90 -6.85 -9.86
CA ASP A 184 -10.59 -5.81 -10.84
C ASP A 184 -10.16 -4.52 -10.12
N PHE A 185 -8.85 -4.31 -10.01
CA PHE A 185 -8.27 -3.14 -9.35
C PHE A 185 -8.49 -1.84 -10.13
N SER A 186 -8.64 -1.88 -11.46
CA SER A 186 -9.00 -0.69 -12.25
C SER A 186 -10.43 -0.26 -11.96
N ARG A 187 -11.35 -1.22 -11.87
CA ARG A 187 -12.73 -0.95 -11.49
C ARG A 187 -12.84 -0.45 -10.06
N LEU A 188 -12.11 -1.06 -9.13
CA LEU A 188 -12.07 -0.58 -7.74
C LEU A 188 -11.60 0.87 -7.66
N HIS A 189 -10.59 1.24 -8.46
CA HIS A 189 -10.09 2.62 -8.51
C HIS A 189 -11.18 3.60 -8.98
N ASN A 190 -11.90 3.27 -10.03
CA ASN A 190 -12.95 4.15 -10.59
C ASN A 190 -14.16 4.28 -9.67
N LEU A 191 -14.53 3.21 -8.97
CA LEU A 191 -15.68 3.20 -8.06
C LEU A 191 -15.37 3.82 -6.69
N ARG A 192 -14.11 3.79 -6.25
CA ARG A 192 -13.72 4.30 -4.95
C ARG A 192 -12.34 4.95 -4.99
N LEU A 193 -12.32 6.27 -5.05
CA LEU A 193 -11.07 7.04 -5.04
C LEU A 193 -10.19 6.68 -3.84
N GLY A 194 -8.90 6.53 -4.09
CA GLY A 194 -7.89 6.13 -3.10
C GLY A 194 -7.70 4.62 -2.96
N TYR A 195 -8.52 3.81 -3.63
CA TYR A 195 -8.41 2.36 -3.69
C TYR A 195 -8.10 1.91 -5.11
N GLY A 196 -7.70 0.65 -5.25
CA GLY A 196 -7.36 0.09 -6.55
C GLY A 196 -6.17 0.78 -7.23
N TYR A 197 -6.06 0.62 -8.55
CA TYR A 197 -4.90 1.10 -9.30
C TYR A 197 -5.32 1.82 -10.58
N ALA A 198 -4.70 2.98 -10.84
CA ALA A 198 -5.05 3.89 -11.93
C ALA A 198 -4.30 3.64 -13.24
N LYS A 199 -3.37 2.67 -13.29
CA LYS A 199 -2.47 2.53 -14.45
C LYS A 199 -3.11 1.94 -15.70
N LEU A 200 -4.08 1.07 -15.52
CA LEU A 200 -4.79 0.43 -16.63
C LEU A 200 -6.24 0.89 -16.65
N PRO A 201 -6.81 1.06 -17.85
CA PRO A 201 -8.21 1.41 -17.97
C PRO A 201 -9.11 0.27 -17.47
N GLU A 202 -10.25 0.61 -16.89
CA GLU A 202 -11.30 -0.34 -16.58
C GLU A 202 -12.01 -0.77 -17.85
N ILE A 203 -12.00 -2.07 -18.15
CA ILE A 203 -12.64 -2.63 -19.37
C ILE A 203 -14.17 -2.49 -19.32
N THR A 204 -14.73 -2.51 -18.11
CA THR A 204 -16.19 -2.45 -17.87
C THR A 204 -16.66 -1.06 -17.49
N GLN A 205 -15.87 -0.02 -17.79
CA GLN A 205 -16.22 1.36 -17.44
C GLN A 205 -17.58 1.77 -18.00
N GLY A 206 -18.41 2.37 -17.15
CA GLY A 206 -19.77 2.80 -17.51
C GLY A 206 -20.82 1.69 -17.49
N ILE A 207 -20.46 0.44 -17.19
CA ILE A 207 -21.38 -0.67 -17.01
C ILE A 207 -21.61 -0.90 -15.52
N PRO A 208 -22.80 -0.54 -14.96
CA PRO A 208 -23.06 -0.69 -13.53
C PRO A 208 -22.98 -2.14 -13.03
N LEU A 209 -23.51 -3.08 -13.84
CA LEU A 209 -23.51 -4.52 -13.55
C LEU A 209 -22.90 -5.26 -14.73
N PRO A 210 -21.57 -5.35 -14.83
CA PRO A 210 -20.93 -6.09 -15.90
C PRO A 210 -21.19 -7.60 -15.78
N ASN A 211 -21.39 -8.26 -16.91
CA ASN A 211 -21.54 -9.71 -16.97
C ASN A 211 -20.16 -10.40 -17.05
N THR A 212 -19.28 -10.04 -16.14
CA THR A 212 -17.92 -10.60 -16.00
C THR A 212 -17.68 -11.02 -14.56
N ALA A 213 -16.71 -11.88 -14.34
CA ALA A 213 -16.29 -12.20 -12.98
C ALA A 213 -15.85 -10.94 -12.23
N ALA A 214 -16.24 -10.81 -10.97
CA ALA A 214 -15.83 -9.71 -10.09
C ALA A 214 -14.67 -10.11 -9.18
N ILE A 215 -14.58 -11.41 -8.87
CA ILE A 215 -13.57 -12.01 -8.00
C ILE A 215 -13.03 -13.25 -8.71
N TRP A 216 -11.72 -13.41 -8.69
CA TRP A 216 -11.02 -14.58 -9.22
C TRP A 216 -10.29 -15.29 -8.08
N LYS A 217 -10.30 -16.60 -8.15
CA LYS A 217 -9.45 -17.45 -7.33
C LYS A 217 -8.21 -17.83 -8.14
N MET A 218 -7.04 -17.73 -7.55
CA MET A 218 -5.78 -18.11 -8.16
C MET A 218 -5.04 -19.11 -7.26
N ASP A 219 -4.58 -20.18 -7.84
CA ASP A 219 -3.64 -21.08 -7.20
C ASP A 219 -2.25 -20.43 -7.21
N ILE A 220 -1.61 -20.31 -6.06
CA ILE A 220 -0.35 -19.55 -5.92
C ILE A 220 0.84 -20.32 -6.48
N GLU A 221 0.80 -21.65 -6.46
CA GLU A 221 1.91 -22.48 -6.93
C GLU A 221 1.93 -22.57 -8.45
N THR A 222 0.76 -22.73 -9.05
CA THR A 222 0.62 -22.93 -10.51
C THR A 222 0.28 -21.67 -11.28
N GLY A 223 -0.25 -20.64 -10.61
CA GLY A 223 -0.79 -19.45 -11.25
C GLY A 223 -2.14 -19.67 -11.96
N ILE A 224 -2.76 -20.84 -11.84
CA ILE A 224 -4.06 -21.12 -12.48
C ILE A 224 -5.15 -20.28 -11.85
N VAL A 225 -5.91 -19.59 -12.71
CA VAL A 225 -6.99 -18.68 -12.34
C VAL A 225 -8.35 -19.30 -12.69
N THR A 226 -9.27 -19.23 -11.74
CA THR A 226 -10.65 -19.74 -11.90
C THR A 226 -11.67 -18.76 -11.34
#